data_f93a03d0aa9d839c7296ed58522d8b69
#
_entry.id   f93a03d0aa9d839c7296ed58522d8b69
#
_cell.length_a   1.000
_cell.length_b   1.000
_cell.length_c   1.000
_cell.angle_alpha   90.00
_cell.angle_beta   90.00
_cell.angle_gamma   90.00
#
_symmetry.space_group_name_H-M   'P 1'
#
loop_
_entity.id
_entity.type
_entity.pdbx_description
1 polymer ?
#
loop_
_entity_poly.entity_id
_entity_poly.type
_entity_poly.pdbx_seq_one_letter_code
_entity_poly.pdbx_strand_id
1 'polypeptide(L)'
;MLKQKATLTRRQLLSGSASIGTAFVIGIGYVAGSSAAWAMEVTHLKPQTMATLIQMARDIYPHDHVADEFYAAAVKGYDTEEQADMIETGIAGLDAAAQGKGFANYAETGWERHRVDILRNMENSPFFQTIRSGLVTGLYNQKAVWPLFGYEGESYSQGGYIDRGFDDINWI
;
A
#
# COMPACT_ATOMS: atom_id res chain seq x y z
N MET A 1 28.64 -29.59 -33.97
CA MET A 1 28.35 -28.19 -33.66
C MET A 1 27.93 -28.06 -32.19
N LEU A 2 28.84 -27.70 -31.33
CA LEU A 2 28.60 -27.56 -29.88
C LEU A 2 27.98 -26.17 -29.60
N LYS A 3 26.74 -26.17 -29.09
CA LYS A 3 26.09 -24.92 -28.60
C LYS A 3 26.81 -24.45 -27.34
N GLN A 4 27.55 -23.35 -27.44
CA GLN A 4 28.09 -22.63 -26.27
C GLN A 4 26.93 -22.11 -25.42
N LYS A 5 26.85 -22.60 -24.18
CA LYS A 5 25.96 -22.00 -23.15
C LYS A 5 26.59 -20.66 -22.70
N ALA A 6 25.96 -19.58 -23.05
CA ALA A 6 26.33 -18.27 -22.54
C ALA A 6 26.05 -18.23 -21.03
N THR A 7 27.09 -18.22 -20.22
CA THR A 7 27.00 -18.01 -18.76
C THR A 7 26.98 -16.50 -18.49
N LEU A 8 25.82 -15.99 -18.09
CA LEU A 8 25.69 -14.60 -17.65
C LEU A 8 26.45 -14.40 -16.33
N THR A 9 27.35 -13.43 -16.30
CA THR A 9 28.06 -13.04 -15.07
C THR A 9 27.13 -12.24 -14.15
N ARG A 10 27.39 -12.28 -12.82
CA ARG A 10 26.63 -11.50 -11.82
C ARG A 10 26.57 -9.99 -12.17
N ARG A 11 27.63 -9.45 -12.76
CA ARG A 11 27.70 -8.05 -13.20
C ARG A 11 26.78 -7.77 -14.40
N GLN A 12 26.64 -8.72 -15.33
CA GLN A 12 25.73 -8.60 -16.47
C GLN A 12 24.25 -8.78 -16.05
N LEU A 13 23.98 -9.60 -15.03
CA LEU A 13 22.66 -9.72 -14.43
C LEU A 13 22.24 -8.41 -13.74
N LEU A 14 23.14 -7.79 -12.97
CA LEU A 14 22.87 -6.52 -12.29
C LEU A 14 22.76 -5.34 -13.25
N SER A 15 23.52 -5.31 -14.34
CA SER A 15 23.38 -4.26 -15.35
C SER A 15 22.16 -4.45 -16.26
N GLY A 16 21.69 -5.70 -16.44
CA GLY A 16 20.46 -6.01 -17.18
C GLY A 16 19.19 -5.69 -16.37
N SER A 17 19.21 -5.88 -15.06
CA SER A 17 18.11 -5.52 -14.18
C SER A 17 17.99 -4.01 -13.97
N ALA A 18 19.11 -3.28 -14.03
CA ALA A 18 19.09 -1.81 -13.96
C ALA A 18 18.38 -1.16 -15.18
N SER A 19 18.42 -1.79 -16.36
CA SER A 19 17.76 -1.25 -17.55
C SER A 19 16.25 -1.50 -17.61
N ILE A 20 15.74 -2.49 -16.90
CA ILE A 20 14.28 -2.70 -16.74
C ILE A 20 13.74 -1.82 -15.59
N GLY A 21 14.57 -1.57 -14.56
CA GLY A 21 14.22 -0.69 -13.46
C GLY A 21 14.25 0.79 -13.81
N THR A 22 15.12 1.23 -14.73
CA THR A 22 15.25 2.65 -15.08
C THR A 22 14.12 3.21 -15.94
N ALA A 23 13.38 2.39 -16.69
CA ALA A 23 12.19 2.84 -17.41
C ALA A 23 11.00 3.13 -16.48
N PHE A 24 11.01 2.57 -15.26
CA PHE A 24 9.98 2.75 -14.24
C PHE A 24 10.29 3.85 -13.21
N VAL A 25 11.54 4.32 -13.15
CA VAL A 25 11.98 5.32 -12.17
C VAL A 25 11.70 6.76 -12.60
N ILE A 26 11.36 6.99 -13.88
CA ILE A 26 11.04 8.34 -14.34
C ILE A 26 9.56 8.62 -14.04
N GLY A 27 9.26 8.95 -12.78
CA GLY A 27 7.95 9.49 -12.38
C GLY A 27 7.25 8.79 -11.22
N ILE A 28 7.74 7.65 -10.73
CA ILE A 28 7.20 6.98 -9.55
C ILE A 28 8.32 6.93 -8.52
N GLY A 29 8.23 7.81 -7.53
CA GLY A 29 9.09 7.73 -6.36
C GLY A 29 9.00 6.33 -5.76
N TYR A 30 10.06 5.92 -5.12
CA TYR A 30 10.38 4.60 -4.62
C TYR A 30 9.19 3.90 -3.91
N VAL A 31 8.27 3.38 -4.70
CA VAL A 31 7.29 2.40 -4.25
C VAL A 31 7.95 1.05 -4.49
N ALA A 32 8.19 0.27 -3.45
CA ALA A 32 8.81 -1.05 -3.54
C ALA A 32 8.12 -1.87 -4.64
N GLY A 33 8.88 -2.60 -5.45
CA GLY A 33 8.48 -3.15 -6.75
C GLY A 33 7.16 -3.94 -6.88
N SER A 34 6.50 -4.29 -5.75
CA SER A 34 5.16 -4.90 -5.74
C SER A 34 4.05 -3.86 -5.92
N SER A 35 4.11 -2.73 -5.21
CA SER A 35 3.07 -1.68 -5.28
C SER A 35 2.96 -1.05 -6.66
N ALA A 36 4.06 -0.99 -7.43
CA ALA A 36 4.05 -0.48 -8.79
C ALA A 36 3.24 -1.37 -9.76
N ALA A 37 3.26 -2.70 -9.58
CA ALA A 37 2.48 -3.62 -10.42
C ALA A 37 0.97 -3.44 -10.16
N TRP A 38 0.55 -3.32 -8.89
CA TRP A 38 -0.84 -3.09 -8.52
C TRP A 38 -1.37 -1.73 -8.98
N ALA A 39 -0.52 -0.69 -8.93
CA ALA A 39 -0.86 0.65 -9.40
C ALA A 39 -1.06 0.75 -10.93
N MET A 40 -0.60 -0.21 -11.71
CA MET A 40 -0.81 -0.25 -13.16
C MET A 40 -2.18 -0.77 -13.59
N GLU A 41 -2.95 -1.38 -12.68
CA GLU A 41 -4.28 -1.96 -12.97
C GLU A 41 -5.42 -0.99 -12.61
N VAL A 42 -5.23 0.30 -12.82
CA VAL A 42 -6.25 1.32 -12.54
C VAL A 42 -7.03 1.70 -13.79
N THR A 43 -8.29 2.10 -13.60
CA THR A 43 -9.22 2.47 -14.67
C THR A 43 -9.54 3.97 -14.66
N HIS A 44 -9.77 4.55 -13.50
CA HIS A 44 -10.20 5.93 -13.31
C HIS A 44 -9.12 6.81 -12.66
N LEU A 45 -8.28 6.23 -11.80
CA LEU A 45 -7.16 6.92 -11.17
C LEU A 45 -5.91 6.87 -12.05
N LYS A 46 -4.99 7.80 -11.83
CA LYS A 46 -3.64 7.67 -12.40
C LYS A 46 -2.85 6.60 -11.64
N PRO A 47 -1.98 5.82 -12.33
CA PRO A 47 -1.13 4.84 -11.67
C PRO A 47 -0.31 5.41 -10.51
N GLN A 48 0.22 6.63 -10.64
CA GLN A 48 0.98 7.29 -9.59
C GLN A 48 0.11 7.65 -8.38
N THR A 49 -1.13 8.09 -8.60
CA THR A 49 -2.11 8.37 -7.55
C THR A 49 -2.42 7.14 -6.75
N MET A 50 -2.66 6.00 -7.42
CA MET A 50 -2.89 4.71 -6.76
C MET A 50 -1.66 4.26 -5.95
N ALA A 51 -0.46 4.39 -6.49
CA ALA A 51 0.77 4.05 -5.79
C ALA A 51 0.94 4.90 -4.51
N THR A 52 0.68 6.20 -4.59
CA THR A 52 0.72 7.10 -3.43
C THR A 52 -0.38 6.76 -2.42
N LEU A 53 -1.57 6.37 -2.88
CA LEU A 53 -2.68 5.94 -2.02
C LEU A 53 -2.35 4.66 -1.25
N ILE A 54 -1.70 3.68 -1.89
CA ILE A 54 -1.22 2.46 -1.23
C ILE A 54 -0.18 2.81 -0.14
N GLN A 55 0.77 3.70 -0.44
CA GLN A 55 1.76 4.17 0.54
C GLN A 55 1.08 4.90 1.70
N MET A 56 0.12 5.79 1.42
CA MET A 56 -0.68 6.47 2.45
C MET A 56 -1.43 5.48 3.35
N ALA A 57 -2.04 4.44 2.76
CA ALA A 57 -2.75 3.41 3.50
C ALA A 57 -1.83 2.69 4.48
N ARG A 58 -0.60 2.38 4.05
CA ARG A 58 0.44 1.77 4.90
C ARG A 58 0.90 2.72 6.01
N ASP A 59 1.04 4.01 5.74
CA ASP A 59 1.44 5.00 6.75
C ASP A 59 0.31 5.29 7.77
N ILE A 60 -0.97 5.06 7.42
CA ILE A 60 -2.11 5.19 8.35
C ILE A 60 -2.19 3.98 9.29
N TYR A 61 -2.00 2.76 8.77
CA TYR A 61 -2.03 1.51 9.52
C TYR A 61 -0.75 0.70 9.25
N PRO A 62 0.39 1.07 9.87
CA PRO A 62 1.68 0.43 9.63
C PRO A 62 1.75 -0.95 10.29
N HIS A 63 1.87 -2.00 9.47
CA HIS A 63 2.07 -3.37 9.93
C HIS A 63 3.20 -4.01 9.13
N ASP A 64 4.32 -4.31 9.77
CA ASP A 64 5.50 -4.88 9.11
C ASP A 64 5.24 -6.29 8.53
N HIS A 65 4.30 -7.03 9.15
CA HIS A 65 3.95 -8.40 8.76
C HIS A 65 2.80 -8.47 7.74
N VAL A 66 2.20 -7.34 7.35
CA VAL A 66 1.15 -7.27 6.32
C VAL A 66 1.80 -6.85 5.01
N ALA A 67 1.69 -7.70 3.97
CA ALA A 67 2.25 -7.41 2.66
C ALA A 67 1.48 -6.30 1.92
N ASP A 68 2.16 -5.62 1.00
CA ASP A 68 1.61 -4.47 0.24
C ASP A 68 0.37 -4.82 -0.59
N GLU A 69 0.24 -6.09 -1.00
CA GLU A 69 -0.93 -6.58 -1.74
C GLU A 69 -2.25 -6.40 -0.98
N PHE A 70 -2.23 -6.53 0.36
CA PHE A 70 -3.42 -6.34 1.19
C PHE A 70 -3.82 -4.86 1.28
N TYR A 71 -2.85 -3.96 1.29
CA TYR A 71 -3.10 -2.52 1.21
C TYR A 71 -3.62 -2.12 -0.17
N ALA A 72 -3.05 -2.68 -1.24
CA ALA A 72 -3.52 -2.46 -2.60
C ALA A 72 -4.98 -2.93 -2.77
N ALA A 73 -5.31 -4.14 -2.26
CA ALA A 73 -6.67 -4.66 -2.27
C ALA A 73 -7.63 -3.78 -1.47
N ALA A 74 -7.18 -3.25 -0.31
CA ALA A 74 -7.99 -2.40 0.55
C ALA A 74 -8.37 -1.05 -0.09
N VAL A 75 -7.50 -0.49 -0.93
CA VAL A 75 -7.73 0.80 -1.58
C VAL A 75 -8.25 0.69 -3.01
N LYS A 76 -8.27 -0.50 -3.61
CA LYS A 76 -8.73 -0.71 -4.99
C LYS A 76 -10.17 -0.23 -5.23
N GLY A 77 -11.03 -0.31 -4.21
CA GLY A 77 -12.41 0.15 -4.28
C GLY A 77 -12.58 1.66 -4.51
N TYR A 78 -11.52 2.45 -4.36
CA TYR A 78 -11.54 3.89 -4.67
C TYR A 78 -11.29 4.21 -6.15
N ASP A 79 -10.92 3.22 -6.98
CA ASP A 79 -10.71 3.40 -8.42
C ASP A 79 -12.05 3.35 -9.18
N THR A 80 -12.94 4.30 -8.88
CA THR A 80 -14.26 4.47 -9.50
C THR A 80 -14.43 5.90 -9.99
N GLU A 81 -15.32 6.11 -10.95
CA GLU A 81 -15.63 7.42 -11.50
C GLU A 81 -16.09 8.41 -10.41
N GLU A 82 -16.90 7.92 -9.44
CA GLU A 82 -17.43 8.77 -8.37
C GLU A 82 -16.36 9.19 -7.35
N GLN A 83 -15.32 8.38 -7.16
CA GLN A 83 -14.28 8.62 -6.15
C GLN A 83 -13.03 9.31 -6.74
N ALA A 84 -12.83 9.21 -8.04
CA ALA A 84 -11.58 9.61 -8.69
C ALA A 84 -11.20 11.06 -8.41
N ASP A 85 -12.12 12.00 -8.53
CA ASP A 85 -11.84 13.43 -8.30
C ASP A 85 -11.43 13.71 -6.86
N MET A 86 -12.09 13.08 -5.88
CA MET A 86 -11.75 13.23 -4.46
C MET A 86 -10.35 12.67 -4.18
N ILE A 87 -10.03 11.49 -4.72
CA ILE A 87 -8.74 10.83 -4.52
C ILE A 87 -7.61 11.61 -5.20
N GLU A 88 -7.77 11.99 -6.47
CA GLU A 88 -6.77 12.78 -7.21
C GLU A 88 -6.48 14.11 -6.51
N THR A 89 -7.53 14.82 -6.06
CA THR A 89 -7.40 16.09 -5.32
C THR A 89 -6.73 15.89 -3.97
N GLY A 90 -7.10 14.83 -3.23
CA GLY A 90 -6.51 14.50 -1.94
C GLY A 90 -5.03 14.17 -2.03
N ILE A 91 -4.64 13.36 -3.01
CA ILE A 91 -3.23 13.02 -3.26
C ILE A 91 -2.43 14.24 -3.73
N ALA A 92 -3.00 15.08 -4.61
CA ALA A 92 -2.36 16.34 -4.98
C ALA A 92 -2.11 17.25 -3.77
N GLY A 93 -3.03 17.25 -2.79
CA GLY A 93 -2.86 17.97 -1.53
C GLY A 93 -1.72 17.40 -0.67
N LEU A 94 -1.56 16.06 -0.61
CA LEU A 94 -0.42 15.41 0.04
C LEU A 94 0.91 15.79 -0.62
N ASP A 95 0.96 15.74 -1.95
CA ASP A 95 2.15 16.10 -2.71
C ASP A 95 2.53 17.56 -2.50
N ALA A 96 1.56 18.47 -2.51
CA ALA A 96 1.79 19.90 -2.22
C ALA A 96 2.33 20.11 -0.80
N ALA A 97 1.80 19.39 0.20
CA ALA A 97 2.30 19.47 1.57
C ALA A 97 3.73 18.91 1.69
N ALA A 98 4.08 17.85 0.97
CA ALA A 98 5.44 17.32 0.90
C ALA A 98 6.39 18.32 0.24
N GLN A 99 5.99 18.95 -0.87
CA GLN A 99 6.76 19.99 -1.56
C GLN A 99 7.00 21.21 -0.66
N GLY A 100 6.01 21.61 0.12
CA GLY A 100 6.15 22.67 1.13
C GLY A 100 7.19 22.38 2.21
N LYS A 101 7.54 21.08 2.40
CA LYS A 101 8.61 20.62 3.31
C LYS A 101 9.93 20.34 2.57
N GLY A 102 10.02 20.60 1.26
CA GLY A 102 11.23 20.43 0.45
C GLY A 102 11.41 19.02 -0.14
N PHE A 103 10.36 18.18 -0.13
CA PHE A 103 10.36 16.87 -0.81
C PHE A 103 9.77 17.00 -2.21
N ALA A 104 10.07 16.07 -3.11
CA ALA A 104 9.55 16.08 -4.48
C ALA A 104 8.02 15.80 -4.51
N ASN A 105 7.58 14.80 -3.75
CA ASN A 105 6.18 14.41 -3.55
C ASN A 105 6.05 13.60 -2.25
N TYR A 106 4.84 13.21 -1.87
CA TYR A 106 4.59 12.42 -0.67
C TYR A 106 5.27 11.06 -0.69
N ALA A 107 5.15 10.31 -1.79
CA ALA A 107 5.72 8.96 -1.92
C ALA A 107 7.26 8.97 -1.87
N GLU A 108 7.91 10.04 -2.35
CA GLU A 108 9.37 10.22 -2.30
C GLU A 108 9.87 10.81 -0.99
N THR A 109 9.00 11.08 -0.04
CA THR A 109 9.39 11.48 1.31
C THR A 109 10.02 10.29 2.03
N GLY A 110 11.35 10.26 2.14
CA GLY A 110 12.14 9.07 2.46
C GLY A 110 11.84 8.45 3.85
N TRP A 111 11.58 9.26 4.88
CA TRP A 111 11.32 8.76 6.22
C TRP A 111 9.83 8.77 6.55
N GLU A 112 9.32 7.66 7.04
CA GLU A 112 7.93 7.49 7.50
C GLU A 112 7.47 8.62 8.43
N ARG A 113 8.30 9.02 9.40
CA ARG A 113 7.97 10.13 10.32
C ARG A 113 7.58 11.43 9.61
N HIS A 114 8.21 11.74 8.47
CA HIS A 114 7.88 12.95 7.70
C HIS A 114 6.55 12.79 6.96
N ARG A 115 6.24 11.58 6.46
CA ARG A 115 4.96 11.27 5.85
C ARG A 115 3.84 11.30 6.89
N VAL A 116 4.05 10.71 8.06
CA VAL A 116 3.11 10.76 9.19
C VAL A 116 2.85 12.21 9.63
N ASP A 117 3.88 13.07 9.68
CA ASP A 117 3.69 14.50 10.00
C ASP A 117 2.84 15.22 8.95
N ILE A 118 2.96 14.86 7.66
CA ILE A 118 2.10 15.40 6.60
C ILE A 118 0.65 14.92 6.82
N LEU A 119 0.43 13.63 7.09
CA LEU A 119 -0.89 13.06 7.34
C LEU A 119 -1.59 13.69 8.56
N ARG A 120 -0.87 13.94 9.66
CA ARG A 120 -1.40 14.60 10.86
C ARG A 120 -1.93 15.99 10.57
N ASN A 121 -1.28 16.74 9.68
CA ASN A 121 -1.75 18.09 9.33
C ASN A 121 -3.06 18.09 8.53
N MET A 122 -3.44 16.97 7.94
CA MET A 122 -4.68 16.82 7.18
C MET A 122 -5.66 15.81 7.76
N GLU A 123 -5.43 15.34 8.99
CA GLU A 123 -6.24 14.29 9.62
C GLU A 123 -7.73 14.63 9.70
N ASN A 124 -8.09 15.92 9.78
CA ASN A 124 -9.48 16.37 9.82
C ASN A 124 -10.09 16.60 8.43
N SER A 125 -9.35 16.37 7.34
CA SER A 125 -9.90 16.52 5.99
C SER A 125 -10.87 15.38 5.66
N PRO A 126 -11.94 15.66 4.87
CA PRO A 126 -12.85 14.62 4.41
C PRO A 126 -12.13 13.49 3.67
N PHE A 127 -11.13 13.81 2.84
CA PHE A 127 -10.30 12.84 2.13
C PHE A 127 -9.63 11.86 3.10
N PHE A 128 -8.87 12.37 4.08
CA PHE A 128 -8.18 11.53 5.05
C PHE A 128 -9.15 10.64 5.84
N GLN A 129 -10.26 11.21 6.32
CA GLN A 129 -11.25 10.47 7.10
C GLN A 129 -11.93 9.38 6.28
N THR A 130 -12.21 9.61 4.99
CA THR A 130 -12.76 8.61 4.08
C THR A 130 -11.79 7.45 3.90
N ILE A 131 -10.51 7.73 3.62
CA ILE A 131 -9.50 6.67 3.46
C ILE A 131 -9.29 5.92 4.76
N ARG A 132 -9.10 6.62 5.89
CA ARG A 132 -8.88 6.00 7.20
C ARG A 132 -10.02 5.06 7.60
N SER A 133 -11.28 5.52 7.48
CA SER A 133 -12.45 4.70 7.83
C SER A 133 -12.63 3.52 6.88
N GLY A 134 -12.42 3.70 5.58
CA GLY A 134 -12.50 2.65 4.59
C GLY A 134 -11.43 1.56 4.79
N LEU A 135 -10.23 1.93 5.22
CA LEU A 135 -9.16 0.98 5.53
C LEU A 135 -9.50 0.05 6.69
N VAL A 136 -10.27 0.49 7.69
CA VAL A 136 -10.69 -0.38 8.79
C VAL A 136 -11.43 -1.62 8.25
N THR A 137 -12.33 -1.43 7.30
CA THR A 137 -13.03 -2.55 6.67
C THR A 137 -12.19 -3.16 5.54
N GLY A 138 -11.61 -2.34 4.68
CA GLY A 138 -10.89 -2.80 3.50
C GLY A 138 -9.65 -3.65 3.83
N LEU A 139 -8.92 -3.32 4.89
CA LEU A 139 -7.73 -4.06 5.29
C LEU A 139 -8.07 -5.22 6.22
N TYR A 140 -8.76 -4.95 7.33
CA TYR A 140 -8.95 -5.95 8.39
C TYR A 140 -10.09 -6.94 8.12
N ASN A 141 -10.97 -6.72 7.14
CA ASN A 141 -11.97 -7.69 6.75
C ASN A 141 -11.48 -8.71 5.71
N GLN A 142 -10.23 -8.62 5.28
CA GLN A 142 -9.63 -9.62 4.42
C GLN A 142 -9.29 -10.87 5.22
N LYS A 143 -9.91 -12.01 4.89
CA LYS A 143 -9.71 -13.29 5.63
C LYS A 143 -8.26 -13.74 5.66
N ALA A 144 -7.47 -13.43 4.64
CA ALA A 144 -6.05 -13.74 4.59
C ALA A 144 -5.19 -12.94 5.58
N VAL A 145 -5.68 -11.78 6.03
CA VAL A 145 -5.02 -10.94 7.03
C VAL A 145 -5.28 -11.42 8.46
N TRP A 146 -6.40 -12.07 8.74
CA TRP A 146 -6.81 -12.52 10.07
C TRP A 146 -5.75 -13.36 10.82
N PRO A 147 -5.16 -14.40 10.20
CA PRO A 147 -4.14 -15.21 10.87
C PRO A 147 -2.88 -14.40 11.25
N LEU A 148 -2.57 -13.33 10.50
CA LEU A 148 -1.41 -12.47 10.80
C LEU A 148 -1.57 -11.71 12.13
N PHE A 149 -2.81 -11.52 12.58
CA PHE A 149 -3.17 -10.91 13.86
C PHE A 149 -3.63 -11.93 14.92
N GLY A 150 -3.53 -13.22 14.62
CA GLY A 150 -3.98 -14.26 15.53
C GLY A 150 -5.51 -14.41 15.63
N TYR A 151 -6.26 -13.77 14.71
CA TYR A 151 -7.72 -13.93 14.68
C TYR A 151 -8.10 -15.18 13.89
N GLU A 152 -8.78 -16.11 14.53
CA GLU A 152 -9.16 -17.41 13.94
C GLU A 152 -10.36 -17.34 12.99
N GLY A 153 -11.02 -16.21 12.89
CA GLY A 153 -12.21 -15.99 12.08
C GLY A 153 -13.50 -15.95 12.86
N GLU A 154 -14.61 -15.78 12.15
CA GLU A 154 -15.94 -15.72 12.75
C GLU A 154 -16.30 -17.05 13.44
N SER A 155 -16.80 -16.98 14.67
CA SER A 155 -17.14 -18.17 15.48
C SER A 155 -18.30 -18.98 14.88
N TYR A 156 -19.17 -18.35 14.06
CA TYR A 156 -20.28 -19.03 13.41
C TYR A 156 -19.80 -20.18 12.51
N SER A 157 -18.78 -19.95 11.67
CA SER A 157 -18.21 -20.96 10.78
C SER A 157 -17.47 -22.09 11.51
N GLN A 158 -17.19 -21.89 12.81
CA GLN A 158 -16.46 -22.80 13.68
C GLN A 158 -17.36 -23.44 14.75
N GLY A 159 -18.69 -23.42 14.60
CA GLY A 159 -19.64 -24.03 15.51
C GLY A 159 -20.08 -23.17 16.70
N GLY A 160 -19.78 -21.87 16.70
CA GLY A 160 -20.12 -20.93 17.77
C GLY A 160 -19.12 -20.96 18.93
N TYR A 161 -19.55 -20.46 20.10
CA TYR A 161 -18.71 -20.33 21.31
C TYR A 161 -19.04 -21.38 22.40
N ILE A 162 -19.81 -22.43 22.08
CA ILE A 162 -20.23 -23.40 23.10
C ILE A 162 -19.00 -24.15 23.66
N ASP A 163 -18.07 -24.56 22.78
CA ASP A 163 -16.90 -25.37 23.12
C ASP A 163 -15.57 -24.67 22.82
N ARG A 164 -15.56 -23.32 22.60
CA ARG A 164 -14.37 -22.56 22.24
C ARG A 164 -14.44 -21.11 22.73
N GLY A 165 -13.33 -20.36 22.58
CA GLY A 165 -13.26 -18.93 22.93
C GLY A 165 -13.02 -18.69 24.41
N PHE A 166 -12.63 -19.71 25.19
CA PHE A 166 -12.38 -19.59 26.62
C PHE A 166 -10.98 -19.04 26.94
N ASP A 167 -10.02 -19.25 26.03
CA ASP A 167 -8.60 -18.90 26.18
C ASP A 167 -8.12 -17.89 25.13
N ASP A 168 -9.05 -17.17 24.47
CA ASP A 168 -8.73 -16.21 23.39
C ASP A 168 -7.96 -14.99 23.92
N ILE A 169 -8.01 -14.73 25.22
CA ILE A 169 -7.31 -13.63 25.89
C ILE A 169 -6.26 -14.20 26.83
N ASN A 170 -4.99 -13.95 26.53
CA ASN A 170 -3.85 -14.45 27.34
C ASN A 170 -2.95 -13.34 27.89
N TRP A 171 -3.37 -12.06 27.79
CA TRP A 171 -2.58 -10.90 28.26
C TRP A 171 -3.12 -10.24 29.54
N ILE A 172 -4.09 -10.85 30.22
CA ILE A 172 -4.63 -10.42 31.51
C ILE A 172 -3.88 -11.11 32.63
#